data_ac09f4b48efccb636b0a430230154f46
#
_entry.id   ac09f4b48efccb636b0a430230154f46
#
_cell.length_a   1.000
_cell.length_b   1.000
_cell.length_c   1.000
_cell.angle_alpha   90.00
_cell.angle_beta   90.00
_cell.angle_gamma   90.00
#
_symmetry.space_group_name_H-M   'P 1'
#
loop_
_entity.id
_entity.type
_entity.pdbx_description
1 polymer ?
#
loop_
_entity_poly.entity_id
_entity_poly.type
_entity_poly.pdbx_seq_one_letter_code
_entity_poly.pdbx_strand_id
1 'polypeptide(L)'
;MGFFSWFTQDIAIDLGTANTLIIHNDEIVVNEPSIVALDRNNPKHLLAVGKKALLMHEKTHESIRTVRPLRDGVIADFNAAELMIREMIKLIHPKKPLFPPSWKMMICIPSSITEVEKRAVRDSAEQAGAKEVYLI
;
A
#
# COMPACT_ATOMS: atom_id res chain seq x y z
N MET A 1 -24.31 2.74 -17.48
CA MET A 1 -23.69 2.40 -16.20
C MET A 1 -24.52 1.35 -15.48
N GLY A 2 -23.92 0.23 -15.17
CA GLY A 2 -24.63 -0.88 -14.56
C GLY A 2 -24.77 -0.72 -13.04
N PHE A 3 -25.69 -1.48 -12.50
CA PHE A 3 -25.92 -1.61 -11.05
C PHE A 3 -24.63 -1.89 -10.25
N PHE A 4 -23.65 -2.56 -10.87
CA PHE A 4 -22.36 -2.91 -10.26
C PHE A 4 -21.39 -1.75 -10.11
N SER A 5 -21.59 -0.61 -10.79
CA SER A 5 -20.70 0.56 -10.65
C SER A 5 -20.78 1.21 -9.25
N TRP A 6 -21.83 0.94 -8.49
CA TRP A 6 -22.00 1.40 -7.12
C TRP A 6 -20.99 0.79 -6.16
N PHE A 7 -20.51 -0.43 -6.47
CA PHE A 7 -19.60 -1.19 -5.59
C PHE A 7 -18.14 -1.11 -6.04
N THR A 8 -17.87 -0.53 -7.22
CA THR A 8 -16.52 -0.38 -7.74
C THR A 8 -16.10 1.07 -7.63
N GLN A 9 -15.04 1.34 -6.89
CA GLN A 9 -14.47 2.68 -6.71
C GLN A 9 -13.07 2.72 -7.30
N ASP A 10 -12.71 3.86 -7.90
CA ASP A 10 -11.42 4.09 -8.52
C ASP A 10 -10.47 4.73 -7.51
N ILE A 11 -9.26 4.21 -7.43
CA ILE A 11 -8.17 4.83 -6.68
C ILE A 11 -6.89 4.84 -7.50
N ALA A 12 -6.07 5.85 -7.29
CA ALA A 12 -4.73 5.92 -7.82
C ALA A 12 -3.73 5.88 -6.66
N ILE A 13 -2.69 5.07 -6.80
CA ILE A 13 -1.63 4.91 -5.79
C ILE A 13 -0.31 5.33 -6.42
N ASP A 14 0.35 6.29 -5.81
CA ASP A 14 1.71 6.70 -6.16
C ASP A 14 2.66 6.14 -5.10
N LEU A 15 3.40 5.10 -5.49
CA LEU A 15 4.39 4.45 -4.65
C LEU A 15 5.70 5.23 -4.71
N GLY A 16 5.88 6.17 -3.81
CA GLY A 16 7.10 6.94 -3.70
C GLY A 16 8.11 6.35 -2.72
N THR A 17 9.39 6.67 -2.91
CA THR A 17 10.45 6.25 -1.99
C THR A 17 10.25 6.82 -0.58
N ALA A 18 9.90 8.10 -0.49
CA ALA A 18 9.67 8.77 0.79
C ALA A 18 8.24 8.65 1.28
N ASN A 19 7.27 8.91 0.42
CA ASN A 19 5.85 8.92 0.75
C ASN A 19 5.04 8.16 -0.28
N THR A 20 3.99 7.52 0.19
CA THR A 20 2.96 6.91 -0.66
C THR A 20 1.70 7.75 -0.58
N LEU A 21 1.15 8.08 -1.75
CA LEU A 21 -0.08 8.83 -1.89
C LEU A 21 -1.18 7.94 -2.42
N ILE A 22 -2.39 8.08 -1.89
CA ILE A 22 -3.59 7.47 -2.46
C ILE A 22 -4.58 8.58 -2.78
N ILE A 23 -5.04 8.59 -4.03
CA ILE A 23 -6.00 9.56 -4.56
C ILE A 23 -7.32 8.83 -4.80
N HIS A 24 -8.40 9.39 -4.28
CA HIS A 24 -9.76 8.89 -4.44
C HIS A 24 -10.69 10.07 -4.63
N ASN A 25 -11.55 10.01 -5.66
CA ASN A 25 -12.45 11.12 -6.00
C ASN A 25 -11.73 12.47 -6.17
N ASP A 26 -10.61 12.47 -6.89
CA ASP A 26 -9.78 13.64 -7.17
C ASP A 26 -9.16 14.30 -5.93
N GLU A 27 -9.19 13.63 -4.80
CA GLU A 27 -8.59 14.12 -3.55
C GLU A 27 -7.52 13.16 -3.03
N ILE A 28 -6.47 13.72 -2.43
CA ILE A 28 -5.47 12.91 -1.72
C ILE A 28 -6.09 12.48 -0.40
N VAL A 29 -6.43 11.20 -0.29
CA VAL A 29 -7.05 10.62 0.91
C VAL A 29 -6.03 9.94 1.83
N VAL A 30 -4.87 9.57 1.30
CA VAL A 30 -3.75 9.02 2.07
C VAL A 30 -2.47 9.69 1.62
N ASN A 31 -1.70 10.21 2.56
CA ASN A 31 -0.36 10.74 2.36
C ASN A 31 0.48 10.31 3.57
N GLU A 32 1.17 9.20 3.40
CA GLU A 32 1.89 8.56 4.48
C GLU A 32 3.33 8.25 4.08
N PRO A 33 4.28 8.32 5.03
CA PRO A 33 5.63 7.84 4.77
C PRO A 33 5.65 6.39 4.30
N SER A 34 6.47 6.08 3.31
CA SER A 34 6.63 4.72 2.78
C SER A 34 7.52 3.89 3.70
N ILE A 35 6.96 3.51 4.84
CA ILE A 35 7.63 2.73 5.88
C ILE A 35 6.63 1.79 6.56
N VAL A 36 7.09 0.61 6.93
CA VAL A 36 6.33 -0.36 7.71
C VAL A 36 7.12 -0.75 8.96
N ALA A 37 6.41 -1.06 10.03
CA ALA A 37 6.97 -1.65 11.24
C ALA A 37 6.50 -3.10 11.35
N LEU A 38 7.45 -4.02 11.43
CA LEU A 38 7.21 -5.45 11.50
C LEU A 38 7.69 -6.00 12.85
N ASP A 39 7.05 -7.07 13.30
CA ASP A 39 7.55 -7.84 14.43
C ASP A 39 8.84 -8.55 13.99
N ARG A 40 9.92 -8.33 14.73
CA ARG A 40 11.22 -8.94 14.42
C ARG A 40 11.19 -10.46 14.51
N ASN A 41 10.38 -11.00 15.39
CA ASN A 41 10.23 -12.45 15.59
C ASN A 41 9.28 -13.09 14.59
N ASN A 42 8.40 -12.28 14.00
CA ASN A 42 7.47 -12.72 12.97
C ASN A 42 7.37 -11.67 11.84
N PRO A 43 8.26 -11.73 10.84
CA PRO A 43 8.31 -10.71 9.78
C PRO A 43 7.04 -10.57 8.94
N LYS A 44 6.11 -11.51 9.03
CA LYS A 44 4.81 -11.43 8.37
C LYS A 44 3.78 -10.66 9.19
N HIS A 45 4.08 -10.39 10.45
CA HIS A 45 3.19 -9.66 11.35
C HIS A 45 3.49 -8.16 11.28
N LEU A 46 2.57 -7.45 10.64
CA LEU A 46 2.65 -5.99 10.53
C LEU A 46 2.16 -5.34 11.83
N LEU A 47 2.96 -4.44 12.36
CA LEU A 47 2.63 -3.66 13.56
C LEU A 47 2.05 -2.29 13.20
N ALA A 48 2.60 -1.63 12.20
CA ALA A 48 2.15 -0.30 11.77
C ALA A 48 2.65 0.04 10.36
N VAL A 49 2.01 1.02 9.74
CA VAL A 49 2.45 1.63 8.49
C VAL A 49 2.47 3.15 8.60
N GLY A 50 3.21 3.80 7.72
CA GLY A 50 3.20 5.24 7.58
C GLY A 50 3.71 5.96 8.82
N LYS A 51 3.02 7.02 9.24
CA LYS A 51 3.43 7.87 10.37
C LYS A 51 3.59 7.08 11.67
N LYS A 52 2.72 6.12 11.91
CA LYS A 52 2.83 5.26 13.12
C LYS A 52 4.10 4.41 13.10
N ALA A 53 4.44 3.85 11.94
CA ALA A 53 5.67 3.08 11.77
C ALA A 53 6.91 3.96 11.92
N LEU A 54 6.87 5.18 11.42
CA LEU A 54 7.95 6.16 11.56
C LEU A 54 8.21 6.50 13.02
N LEU A 55 7.16 6.70 13.82
CA LEU A 55 7.27 6.93 15.25
C LEU A 55 7.90 5.75 15.97
N MET A 56 7.59 4.53 15.57
CA MET A 56 8.21 3.32 16.12
C MET A 56 9.69 3.22 15.76
N HIS A 57 10.07 3.66 14.56
CA HIS A 57 11.46 3.71 14.11
C HIS A 57 12.30 4.63 15.01
N GLU A 58 11.76 5.80 15.35
CA GLU A 58 12.44 6.78 16.21
C GLU A 58 12.63 6.30 17.65
N LYS A 59 11.75 5.42 18.12
CA LYS A 59 11.77 4.91 19.50
C LYS A 59 12.67 3.71 19.74
N THR A 60 13.29 3.14 18.70
CA THR A 60 14.20 1.98 18.75
C THR A 60 13.83 0.92 19.79
N HIS A 61 12.96 -0.02 19.41
CA HIS A 61 12.62 -1.16 20.25
C HIS A 61 13.18 -2.44 19.64
N GLU A 62 13.79 -3.31 20.45
CA GLU A 62 14.46 -4.53 19.95
C GLU A 62 13.52 -5.50 19.23
N SER A 63 12.26 -5.53 19.61
CA SER A 63 11.26 -6.40 18.98
C SER A 63 10.67 -5.85 17.67
N ILE A 64 11.00 -4.61 17.32
CA ILE A 64 10.44 -3.93 16.15
C ILE A 64 11.51 -3.74 15.08
N ARG A 65 11.19 -4.15 13.85
CA ARG A 65 12.00 -3.87 12.68
C ARG A 65 11.22 -2.95 11.76
N THR A 66 11.79 -1.81 11.41
CA THR A 66 11.21 -0.91 10.41
C THR A 66 11.86 -1.15 9.06
N VAL A 67 11.05 -1.10 8.01
CA VAL A 67 11.48 -1.35 6.63
C VAL A 67 10.92 -0.25 5.74
N ARG A 68 11.76 0.30 4.87
CA ARG A 68 11.34 1.15 3.76
C ARG A 68 11.28 0.29 2.50
N PRO A 69 10.08 -0.03 2.00
CA PRO A 69 9.93 -0.97 0.90
C PRO A 69 10.51 -0.46 -0.42
N LEU A 70 10.57 0.88 -0.58
CA LEU A 70 11.10 1.49 -1.79
C LEU A 70 12.38 2.27 -1.47
N ARG A 71 13.39 2.09 -2.33
CA ARG A 71 14.68 2.82 -2.26
C ARG A 71 15.06 3.24 -3.67
N ASP A 72 15.37 4.53 -3.82
CA ASP A 72 15.84 5.09 -5.10
C ASP A 72 14.90 4.75 -6.28
N GLY A 73 13.58 4.78 -6.03
CA GLY A 73 12.58 4.49 -7.04
C GLY A 73 12.45 3.00 -7.39
N VAL A 74 13.01 2.10 -6.58
CA VAL A 74 12.98 0.65 -6.78
C VAL A 74 12.30 -0.03 -5.60
N ILE A 75 11.54 -1.09 -5.86
CA ILE A 75 10.98 -1.93 -4.80
C ILE A 75 12.09 -2.83 -4.27
N ALA A 76 12.55 -2.53 -3.06
CA ALA A 76 13.64 -3.27 -2.40
C ALA A 76 13.13 -4.46 -1.58
N ASP A 77 11.89 -4.40 -1.11
CA ASP A 77 11.27 -5.46 -0.30
C ASP A 77 9.80 -5.60 -0.69
N PHE A 78 9.49 -6.67 -1.42
CA PHE A 78 8.14 -6.94 -1.95
C PHE A 78 7.13 -7.26 -0.85
N ASN A 79 7.54 -8.05 0.13
CA ASN A 79 6.64 -8.42 1.22
C ASN A 79 6.23 -7.19 2.02
N ALA A 80 7.19 -6.32 2.30
CA ALA A 80 6.93 -5.06 2.99
C ALA A 80 6.06 -4.12 2.14
N ALA A 81 6.30 -4.04 0.83
CA ALA A 81 5.49 -3.22 -0.08
C ALA A 81 4.04 -3.73 -0.16
N GLU A 82 3.86 -5.04 -0.24
CA GLU A 82 2.53 -5.66 -0.24
C GLU A 82 1.76 -5.32 1.04
N LEU A 83 2.38 -5.52 2.21
CA LEU A 83 1.77 -5.20 3.49
C LEU A 83 1.43 -3.72 3.59
N MET A 84 2.34 -2.85 3.12
CA MET A 84 2.13 -1.41 3.10
C MET A 84 0.92 -1.00 2.26
N ILE A 85 0.85 -1.48 1.03
CA ILE A 85 -0.27 -1.18 0.11
C ILE A 85 -1.59 -1.64 0.72
N ARG A 86 -1.62 -2.87 1.23
CA ARG A 86 -2.82 -3.45 1.83
C ARG A 86 -3.33 -2.64 3.01
N GLU A 87 -2.44 -2.24 3.91
CA GLU A 87 -2.82 -1.48 5.09
C GLU A 87 -3.16 -0.02 4.78
N MET A 88 -2.46 0.61 3.84
CA MET A 88 -2.76 1.99 3.45
C MET A 88 -4.11 2.12 2.76
N ILE A 89 -4.54 1.13 2.00
CA ILE A 89 -5.88 1.11 1.40
C ILE A 89 -6.97 1.09 2.47
N LYS A 90 -6.74 0.42 3.59
CA LYS A 90 -7.67 0.42 4.73
C LYS A 90 -7.83 1.80 5.37
N LEU A 91 -6.86 2.69 5.21
CA LEU A 91 -6.93 4.06 5.74
C LEU A 91 -7.94 4.93 4.99
N ILE A 92 -8.35 4.55 3.79
CA ILE A 92 -9.35 5.27 2.98
C ILE A 92 -10.70 5.24 3.71
N HIS A 93 -11.04 4.08 4.29
CA HIS A 93 -12.25 3.88 5.06
C HIS A 93 -11.89 3.33 6.45
N PRO A 94 -11.58 4.21 7.41
CA PRO A 94 -11.16 3.77 8.75
C PRO A 94 -12.24 3.00 9.51
N LYS A 95 -13.50 3.22 9.19
CA LYS A 95 -14.61 2.39 9.69
C LYS A 95 -14.87 1.29 8.68
N LYS A 96 -14.78 0.04 9.11
CA LYS A 96 -15.09 -1.10 8.24
C LYS A 96 -16.52 -0.98 7.72
N PRO A 97 -16.74 -0.72 6.43
CA PRO A 97 -18.07 -0.72 5.89
C PRO A 97 -18.67 -2.12 5.93
N LEU A 98 -19.98 -2.22 6.08
CA LEU A 98 -20.70 -3.50 6.04
C LEU A 98 -20.46 -4.24 4.72
N PHE A 99 -20.34 -3.48 3.63
CA PHE A 99 -19.98 -3.96 2.30
C PHE A 99 -18.73 -3.23 1.84
N PRO A 100 -17.52 -3.86 1.96
CA PRO A 100 -16.30 -3.22 1.50
C PRO A 100 -16.36 -3.00 -0.02
N PRO A 101 -15.96 -1.82 -0.50
CA PRO A 101 -15.96 -1.53 -1.92
C PRO A 101 -14.94 -2.42 -2.65
N SER A 102 -15.27 -2.75 -3.89
CA SER A 102 -14.33 -3.31 -4.83
C SER A 102 -13.52 -2.18 -5.46
N TRP A 103 -12.21 -2.32 -5.55
CA TRP A 103 -11.33 -1.27 -6.04
C TRP A 103 -10.88 -1.51 -7.47
N LYS A 104 -10.91 -0.46 -8.26
CA LYS A 104 -10.17 -0.35 -9.51
C LYS A 104 -8.94 0.51 -9.23
N MET A 105 -7.77 -0.08 -9.30
CA MET A 105 -6.52 0.55 -8.88
C MET A 105 -5.64 0.91 -10.06
N MET A 106 -5.19 2.16 -10.08
CA MET A 106 -4.09 2.62 -10.94
C MET A 106 -2.88 2.83 -10.04
N ILE A 107 -1.81 2.09 -10.31
CA ILE A 107 -0.59 2.14 -9.50
C ILE A 107 0.56 2.67 -10.34
N CYS A 108 1.11 3.81 -9.92
CA CYS A 108 2.31 4.38 -10.53
C CYS A 108 3.53 3.60 -10.03
N ILE A 109 4.24 2.98 -10.96
CA ILE A 109 5.40 2.14 -10.68
C ILE A 109 6.68 2.80 -11.21
N PRO A 110 7.85 2.50 -10.61
CA PRO A 110 9.12 2.96 -11.15
C PRO A 110 9.37 2.45 -12.58
N SER A 111 10.03 3.28 -13.40
CA SER A 111 10.30 2.94 -14.80
C SER A 111 11.22 1.73 -14.98
N SER A 112 12.05 1.44 -13.99
CA SER A 112 13.03 0.34 -14.02
C SER A 112 12.49 -0.99 -13.48
N ILE A 113 11.17 -1.08 -13.25
CA ILE A 113 10.56 -2.28 -12.67
C ILE A 113 10.61 -3.46 -13.64
N THR A 114 10.95 -4.64 -13.14
CA THR A 114 10.97 -5.88 -13.91
C THR A 114 9.57 -6.48 -14.06
N GLU A 115 9.41 -7.43 -15.00
CA GLU A 115 8.11 -8.11 -15.19
C GLU A 115 7.69 -8.92 -13.96
N VAL A 116 8.65 -9.53 -13.25
CA VAL A 116 8.39 -10.25 -12.00
C VAL A 116 7.87 -9.29 -10.92
N GLU A 117 8.49 -8.11 -10.82
CA GLU A 117 8.08 -7.06 -9.89
C GLU A 117 6.70 -6.50 -10.21
N LYS A 118 6.39 -6.28 -11.49
CA LYS A 118 5.06 -5.87 -11.93
C LYS A 118 3.99 -6.87 -11.50
N ARG A 119 4.28 -8.15 -11.69
CA ARG A 119 3.37 -9.22 -11.26
C ARG A 119 3.15 -9.18 -9.74
N ALA A 120 4.22 -9.01 -8.97
CA ALA A 120 4.14 -8.91 -7.51
C ALA A 120 3.30 -7.73 -7.04
N VAL A 121 3.46 -6.56 -7.67
CA VAL A 121 2.63 -5.37 -7.37
C VAL A 121 1.17 -5.65 -7.71
N ARG A 122 0.89 -6.24 -8.86
CA ARG A 122 -0.47 -6.59 -9.27
C ARG A 122 -1.12 -7.59 -8.30
N ASP A 123 -0.41 -8.64 -7.94
CA ASP A 123 -0.90 -9.64 -6.99
C ASP A 123 -1.17 -9.01 -5.61
N SER A 124 -0.30 -8.12 -5.17
CA SER A 124 -0.48 -7.38 -3.92
C SER A 124 -1.74 -6.52 -3.94
N ALA A 125 -2.00 -5.82 -5.05
CA ALA A 125 -3.19 -5.00 -5.22
C ALA A 125 -4.46 -5.86 -5.24
N GLU A 126 -4.43 -6.99 -5.93
CA GLU A 126 -5.55 -7.93 -5.96
C GLU A 126 -5.86 -8.49 -4.57
N GLN A 127 -4.83 -8.84 -3.80
CA GLN A 127 -4.99 -9.29 -2.41
C GLN A 127 -5.54 -8.19 -1.50
N ALA A 128 -5.25 -6.93 -1.80
CA ALA A 128 -5.78 -5.77 -1.09
C ALA A 128 -7.23 -5.44 -1.46
N GLY A 129 -7.83 -6.17 -2.40
CA GLY A 129 -9.22 -6.01 -2.80
C GLY A 129 -9.44 -5.37 -4.16
N ALA A 130 -8.40 -5.25 -4.99
CA ALA A 130 -8.54 -4.74 -6.34
C ALA A 130 -9.23 -5.75 -7.25
N LYS A 131 -10.29 -5.32 -7.92
CA LYS A 131 -10.94 -6.07 -8.98
C LYS A 131 -10.21 -5.92 -10.31
N GLU A 132 -9.70 -4.72 -10.57
CA GLU A 132 -8.90 -4.38 -11.74
C GLU A 132 -7.66 -3.59 -11.31
N VAL A 133 -6.52 -3.90 -11.92
CA VAL A 133 -5.25 -3.24 -11.62
C VAL A 133 -4.61 -2.76 -12.92
N TYR A 134 -4.26 -1.49 -12.95
CA TYR A 134 -3.51 -0.86 -14.04
C TYR A 134 -2.18 -0.34 -13.50
N LEU A 135 -1.10 -0.78 -14.09
CA LEU A 135 0.24 -0.29 -13.76
C LEU A 135 0.67 0.77 -14.78
N ILE A 136 1.11 1.89 -14.28
CA ILE A 136 1.48 3.05 -15.10
C ILE A 136 2.98 3.36 -14.93
#